data_3315702bedaaa873170bf06f295f75b3
#
_entry.id   3315702bedaaa873170bf06f295f75b3
#
_cell.length_a   1.000
_cell.length_b   1.000
_cell.length_c   1.000
_cell.angle_alpha   90.00
_cell.angle_beta   90.00
_cell.angle_gamma   90.00
#
_symmetry.space_group_name_H-M   'P 1'
#
loop_
_entity.id
_entity.type
_entity.pdbx_description
1 polymer ?
#
loop_
_entity_poly.entity_id
_entity_poly.type
_entity_poly.pdbx_seq_one_letter_code
_entity_poly.pdbx_strand_id
1 'polypeptide(L)'
;TLSDILIGEVWICSGQSNMEMRMMGNAAQPIDNSLETLLNSGNYRDRIRFITVPRTNDTERRTDFEKRKWEVSSPETTIDCSAAAYFFARQLTESLHLPVGLVINSWGGSAIEAWIDEPTLKTVEGMDVEAAKDPKRGVHQRLECLYNSMLWPVKNFTAKGFLWYQGESNISNYQFYAPMMTAMVQLWRNVWEAPDMPFYYVQIAPYKYENSSNTGAALLREAQMEALKTIPNSGMIPTTDIGDEFCIHPSPKDVVGLRLATLALTKTYGIGRLPSNGPMMTKVDYEGNKAIVTFNNAPAGLFPTFAQLEGFEIAGADKKFYPAKAKIIGRTNTVEVSSEEVAQPVAVRYAFRNYVGNITLRNTFGLSAFPFRTDTWDDVK
;
A
#
# COMPACT_ATOMS: atom_id res chain seq x y z
N THR A 1 2.96 0.22 40.78
CA THR A 1 1.59 0.43 40.26
C THR A 1 1.72 0.99 38.86
N LEU A 2 1.05 0.40 37.90
CA LEU A 2 0.87 0.95 36.57
C LEU A 2 -0.43 1.78 36.57
N SER A 3 -0.43 2.92 35.90
CA SER A 3 -1.58 3.79 35.75
C SER A 3 -1.80 4.14 34.29
N ASP A 4 -2.99 4.60 33.91
CA ASP A 4 -3.37 5.02 32.55
C ASP A 4 -3.20 3.90 31.52
N ILE A 5 -3.68 2.69 31.85
CA ILE A 5 -3.61 1.52 30.99
C ILE A 5 -4.90 1.42 30.16
N LEU A 6 -4.77 1.26 28.85
CA LEU A 6 -5.87 0.92 27.94
C LEU A 6 -5.72 -0.55 27.49
N ILE A 7 -6.86 -1.24 27.42
CA ILE A 7 -6.94 -2.58 26.82
C ILE A 7 -7.63 -2.41 25.47
N GLY A 8 -6.98 -2.82 24.41
CA GLY A 8 -7.47 -2.64 23.03
C GLY A 8 -6.60 -3.34 22.00
N GLU A 9 -6.75 -2.94 20.76
CA GLU A 9 -6.06 -3.52 19.60
C GLU A 9 -4.75 -2.78 19.31
N VAL A 10 -3.65 -3.49 19.13
CA VAL A 10 -2.34 -2.90 18.77
C VAL A 10 -1.97 -3.29 17.33
N TRP A 11 -1.56 -2.31 16.54
CA TRP A 11 -1.11 -2.52 15.16
C TRP A 11 0.32 -2.02 14.96
N ILE A 12 1.13 -2.84 14.28
CA ILE A 12 2.50 -2.48 13.89
C ILE A 12 2.43 -1.81 12.52
N CYS A 13 2.81 -0.52 12.45
CA CYS A 13 2.74 0.30 11.25
C CYS A 13 4.14 0.51 10.69
N SER A 14 4.53 -0.26 9.67
CA SER A 14 5.88 -0.28 9.11
C SER A 14 5.90 0.15 7.64
N GLY A 15 7.09 0.45 7.14
CA GLY A 15 7.31 0.84 5.75
C GLY A 15 8.30 1.97 5.59
N GLN A 16 8.10 2.77 4.54
CA GLN A 16 8.96 3.90 4.23
C GLN A 16 8.25 5.26 4.41
N SER A 17 8.70 6.28 3.71
CA SER A 17 8.27 7.68 3.89
C SER A 17 6.75 7.91 3.86
N ASN A 18 5.99 7.18 3.04
CA ASN A 18 4.54 7.30 2.97
C ASN A 18 3.83 6.75 4.23
N MET A 19 4.42 5.77 4.94
CA MET A 19 3.97 5.37 6.28
C MET A 19 4.50 6.33 7.35
N GLU A 20 5.73 6.82 7.19
CA GLU A 20 6.37 7.69 8.17
C GLU A 20 5.81 9.11 8.21
N MET A 21 5.25 9.59 7.10
CA MET A 21 4.80 10.99 6.94
C MET A 21 3.88 11.41 8.08
N ARG A 22 4.34 12.45 8.81
CA ARG A 22 3.66 12.95 10.01
C ARG A 22 2.37 13.69 9.68
N MET A 23 1.49 13.82 10.66
CA MET A 23 0.22 14.57 10.52
C MET A 23 0.46 16.04 10.13
N MET A 24 1.56 16.64 10.56
CA MET A 24 1.92 18.00 10.14
C MET A 24 2.38 18.09 8.68
N GLY A 25 2.55 16.96 8.00
CA GLY A 25 3.18 16.90 6.68
C GLY A 25 4.71 16.94 6.74
N ASN A 26 5.33 17.08 5.57
CA ASN A 26 6.76 17.34 5.39
C ASN A 26 6.94 18.71 4.74
N ALA A 27 8.20 19.15 4.55
CA ALA A 27 8.49 20.43 3.89
C ALA A 27 7.80 20.50 2.50
N ALA A 28 6.90 21.47 2.33
CA ALA A 28 6.08 21.68 1.13
C ALA A 28 5.19 20.50 0.70
N GLN A 29 4.91 19.55 1.59
CA GLN A 29 4.07 18.38 1.33
C GLN A 29 2.99 18.29 2.40
N PRO A 30 1.76 18.74 2.11
CA PRO A 30 0.67 18.78 3.08
C PRO A 30 0.04 17.39 3.29
N ILE A 31 -0.74 17.30 4.35
CA ILE A 31 -1.69 16.20 4.59
C ILE A 31 -3.11 16.79 4.53
N ASP A 32 -3.97 16.17 3.74
CA ASP A 32 -5.38 16.57 3.66
C ASP A 32 -6.07 16.38 5.00
N ASN A 33 -6.93 17.33 5.37
CA ASN A 33 -7.67 17.32 6.65
C ASN A 33 -6.80 17.29 7.93
N SER A 34 -5.48 17.59 7.81
CA SER A 34 -4.58 17.55 8.97
C SER A 34 -4.97 18.52 10.08
N LEU A 35 -5.27 19.78 9.74
CA LEU A 35 -5.63 20.81 10.72
C LEU A 35 -6.89 20.44 11.49
N GLU A 36 -7.95 20.03 10.80
CA GLU A 36 -9.19 19.58 11.43
C GLU A 36 -8.94 18.36 12.33
N THR A 37 -8.15 17.41 11.85
CA THR A 37 -7.79 16.19 12.60
C THR A 37 -7.02 16.53 13.86
N LEU A 38 -6.06 17.45 13.81
CA LEU A 38 -5.30 17.89 14.97
C LEU A 38 -6.19 18.56 16.01
N LEU A 39 -7.04 19.49 15.59
CA LEU A 39 -7.99 20.18 16.50
C LEU A 39 -8.92 19.19 17.22
N ASN A 40 -9.32 18.13 16.55
CA ASN A 40 -10.22 17.10 17.10
C ASN A 40 -9.50 15.93 17.79
N SER A 41 -8.18 15.86 17.75
CA SER A 41 -7.41 14.70 18.25
C SER A 41 -7.56 14.49 19.76
N GLY A 42 -7.82 15.54 20.52
CA GLY A 42 -8.13 15.46 21.94
C GLY A 42 -9.35 14.61 22.29
N ASN A 43 -10.31 14.47 21.35
CA ASN A 43 -11.50 13.62 21.53
C ASN A 43 -11.15 12.11 21.57
N TYR A 44 -9.95 11.75 21.15
CA TYR A 44 -9.46 10.35 21.13
C TYR A 44 -8.44 10.08 22.23
N ARG A 45 -8.30 11.00 23.20
CA ARG A 45 -7.34 10.92 24.31
C ARG A 45 -7.38 9.55 25.02
N ASP A 46 -8.56 9.01 25.26
CA ASP A 46 -8.78 7.78 25.99
C ASP A 46 -9.00 6.57 25.05
N ARG A 47 -8.66 6.73 23.77
CA ARG A 47 -8.92 5.70 22.74
C ARG A 47 -7.73 5.43 21.83
N ILE A 48 -6.86 6.41 21.56
CA ILE A 48 -5.70 6.24 20.69
C ILE A 48 -4.42 6.49 21.48
N ARG A 49 -3.50 5.53 21.40
CA ARG A 49 -2.13 5.63 21.87
C ARG A 49 -1.19 5.30 20.74
N PHE A 50 -0.03 5.91 20.69
CA PHE A 50 0.99 5.55 19.74
C PHE A 50 2.39 5.67 20.33
N ILE A 51 3.31 4.88 19.79
CA ILE A 51 4.74 4.94 20.10
C ILE A 51 5.50 4.92 18.77
N THR A 52 6.41 5.87 18.59
CA THR A 52 7.27 5.93 17.41
C THR A 52 8.63 5.35 17.73
N VAL A 53 8.99 4.27 17.04
CA VAL A 53 10.29 3.62 17.15
C VAL A 53 11.36 4.55 16.56
N PRO A 54 12.46 4.85 17.28
CA PRO A 54 13.53 5.69 16.75
C PRO A 54 14.18 5.07 15.53
N ARG A 55 14.54 5.91 14.55
CA ARG A 55 15.34 5.47 13.40
C ARG A 55 16.72 5.06 13.85
N THR A 56 16.99 3.78 13.79
CA THR A 56 18.28 3.19 14.12
C THR A 56 18.64 2.11 13.09
N ASN A 57 19.91 1.86 12.90
CA ASN A 57 20.40 0.78 12.04
C ASN A 57 21.46 -0.03 12.81
N ASP A 58 21.45 -1.33 12.61
CA ASP A 58 22.45 -2.21 13.22
C ASP A 58 22.62 -3.48 12.38
N THR A 59 23.81 -4.04 12.39
CA THR A 59 24.10 -5.35 11.80
C THR A 59 23.82 -6.51 12.80
N GLU A 60 23.60 -6.18 14.08
CA GLU A 60 23.26 -7.14 15.12
C GLU A 60 21.87 -6.84 15.70
N ARG A 61 21.18 -7.88 16.16
CA ARG A 61 19.83 -7.75 16.73
C ARG A 61 19.87 -7.01 18.05
N ARG A 62 19.22 -5.87 18.12
CA ARG A 62 19.02 -5.12 19.35
C ARG A 62 17.91 -5.73 20.17
N THR A 63 18.10 -5.82 21.47
CA THR A 63 17.08 -6.32 22.38
C THR A 63 16.07 -5.26 22.81
N ASP A 64 16.41 -3.99 22.63
CA ASP A 64 15.57 -2.84 22.99
C ASP A 64 15.94 -1.63 22.10
N PHE A 65 15.12 -0.61 22.13
CA PHE A 65 15.35 0.67 21.48
C PHE A 65 15.43 1.81 22.50
N GLU A 66 15.94 2.98 22.08
CA GLU A 66 16.01 4.16 22.94
C GLU A 66 14.69 4.38 23.67
N LYS A 67 14.73 4.63 24.97
CA LYS A 67 13.56 4.77 25.84
C LYS A 67 12.56 5.77 25.26
N ARG A 68 11.38 5.28 24.95
CA ARG A 68 10.22 6.02 24.49
C ARG A 68 9.04 5.73 25.40
N LYS A 69 8.04 6.55 25.33
CA LYS A 69 6.75 6.34 26.01
C LYS A 69 5.62 6.30 24.99
N TRP A 70 4.56 5.66 25.38
CA TRP A 70 3.30 5.76 24.65
C TRP A 70 2.77 7.20 24.73
N GLU A 71 2.54 7.79 23.55
CA GLU A 71 1.93 9.11 23.45
C GLU A 71 0.41 8.99 23.46
N VAL A 72 -0.23 9.94 24.13
CA VAL A 72 -1.68 10.10 24.17
C VAL A 72 -2.12 10.95 23.00
N SER A 73 -3.22 10.61 22.34
CA SER A 73 -3.77 11.46 21.28
C SER A 73 -4.15 12.83 21.80
N SER A 74 -3.51 13.86 21.29
CA SER A 74 -3.76 15.28 21.53
C SER A 74 -3.21 16.10 20.36
N PRO A 75 -3.58 17.39 20.21
CA PRO A 75 -2.99 18.24 19.17
C PRO A 75 -1.46 18.27 19.21
N GLU A 76 -0.89 18.32 20.42
CA GLU A 76 0.56 18.45 20.66
C GLU A 76 1.35 17.19 20.30
N THR A 77 0.75 16.02 20.44
CA THR A 77 1.42 14.72 20.16
C THR A 77 1.07 14.19 18.78
N THR A 78 -0.20 14.30 18.38
CA THR A 78 -0.68 13.79 17.08
C THR A 78 -0.02 14.48 15.90
N ILE A 79 0.47 15.71 16.06
CA ILE A 79 1.18 16.47 15.02
C ILE A 79 2.40 15.71 14.48
N ASP A 80 3.07 14.92 15.32
CA ASP A 80 4.24 14.11 14.97
C ASP A 80 3.91 12.62 14.68
N CYS A 81 2.64 12.22 14.85
CA CYS A 81 2.19 10.86 14.54
C CYS A 81 2.15 10.61 13.03
N SER A 82 2.39 9.36 12.60
CA SER A 82 2.11 8.93 11.22
C SER A 82 0.67 9.25 10.84
N ALA A 83 0.48 10.02 9.76
CA ALA A 83 -0.86 10.39 9.31
C ALA A 83 -1.66 9.17 8.86
N ALA A 84 -1.08 8.29 8.02
CA ALA A 84 -1.75 7.08 7.54
C ALA A 84 -2.17 6.16 8.70
N ALA A 85 -1.28 5.95 9.67
CA ALA A 85 -1.57 5.12 10.84
C ALA A 85 -2.61 5.78 11.77
N TYR A 86 -2.55 7.09 11.97
CA TYR A 86 -3.51 7.80 12.81
C TYR A 86 -4.92 7.78 12.23
N PHE A 87 -5.08 8.05 10.93
CA PHE A 87 -6.38 7.96 10.25
C PHE A 87 -6.95 6.54 10.30
N PHE A 88 -6.10 5.51 10.16
CA PHE A 88 -6.50 4.13 10.37
C PHE A 88 -7.03 3.89 11.78
N ALA A 89 -6.27 4.30 12.82
CA ALA A 89 -6.66 4.08 14.21
C ALA A 89 -7.95 4.84 14.57
N ARG A 90 -8.11 6.07 14.07
CA ARG A 90 -9.32 6.87 14.27
C ARG A 90 -10.54 6.14 13.74
N GLN A 91 -10.51 5.70 12.48
CA GLN A 91 -11.63 4.98 11.88
C GLN A 91 -11.91 3.66 12.60
N LEU A 92 -10.85 2.95 13.01
CA LEU A 92 -10.99 1.66 13.68
C LEU A 92 -11.64 1.82 15.06
N THR A 93 -11.17 2.77 15.87
CA THR A 93 -11.74 3.01 17.22
C THR A 93 -13.17 3.55 17.17
N GLU A 94 -13.52 4.36 16.16
CA GLU A 94 -14.89 4.83 15.94
C GLU A 94 -15.83 3.66 15.59
N SER A 95 -15.38 2.73 14.77
CA SER A 95 -16.21 1.60 14.32
C SER A 95 -16.34 0.48 15.36
N LEU A 96 -15.30 0.22 16.14
CA LEU A 96 -15.24 -0.88 17.09
C LEU A 96 -15.54 -0.46 18.53
N HIS A 97 -15.48 0.83 18.83
CA HIS A 97 -15.59 1.40 20.19
C HIS A 97 -14.54 0.84 21.17
N LEU A 98 -13.37 0.44 20.65
CA LEU A 98 -12.23 -0.09 21.40
C LEU A 98 -11.03 0.85 21.29
N PRO A 99 -10.16 0.90 22.31
CA PRO A 99 -8.88 1.57 22.17
C PRO A 99 -7.99 0.96 21.11
N VAL A 100 -7.21 1.80 20.43
CA VAL A 100 -6.24 1.38 19.39
C VAL A 100 -4.87 1.94 19.73
N GLY A 101 -3.88 1.04 19.78
CA GLY A 101 -2.46 1.35 19.93
C GLY A 101 -1.73 1.20 18.60
N LEU A 102 -0.86 2.15 18.28
CA LEU A 102 -0.02 2.15 17.09
C LEU A 102 1.45 2.06 17.46
N VAL A 103 2.14 1.05 16.98
CA VAL A 103 3.61 0.99 17.02
C VAL A 103 4.12 1.44 15.64
N ILE A 104 4.57 2.70 15.56
CA ILE A 104 5.01 3.32 14.31
C ILE A 104 6.49 2.99 14.12
N ASN A 105 6.78 2.15 13.14
CA ASN A 105 8.07 1.56 12.89
C ASN A 105 8.43 1.69 11.42
N SER A 106 8.78 2.90 10.98
CA SER A 106 8.99 3.24 9.57
C SER A 106 10.23 4.12 9.39
N TRP A 107 10.85 4.04 8.20
CA TRP A 107 11.97 4.90 7.82
C TRP A 107 11.90 5.27 6.34
N GLY A 108 11.81 6.56 6.04
CA GLY A 108 11.71 7.09 4.69
C GLY A 108 12.88 6.65 3.79
N GLY A 109 12.56 6.24 2.55
CA GLY A 109 13.56 5.75 1.60
C GLY A 109 14.05 4.32 1.86
N SER A 110 13.52 3.59 2.85
CA SER A 110 13.94 2.22 3.12
C SER A 110 13.53 1.26 1.99
N ALA A 111 14.44 0.33 1.67
CA ALA A 111 14.18 -0.79 0.79
C ALA A 111 13.67 -1.98 1.60
N ILE A 112 12.89 -2.87 0.97
CA ILE A 112 12.32 -4.05 1.65
C ILE A 112 13.40 -4.95 2.23
N GLU A 113 14.56 -5.07 1.58
CA GLU A 113 15.70 -5.87 2.01
C GLU A 113 16.18 -5.49 3.42
N ALA A 114 16.06 -4.22 3.80
CA ALA A 114 16.46 -3.76 5.13
C ALA A 114 15.61 -4.34 6.27
N TRP A 115 14.41 -4.83 5.97
CA TRP A 115 13.42 -5.39 6.88
C TRP A 115 13.39 -6.93 6.92
N ILE A 116 14.34 -7.57 6.22
CA ILE A 116 14.47 -9.03 6.08
C ILE A 116 15.84 -9.44 6.62
N ASP A 117 15.94 -10.57 7.34
CA ASP A 117 17.23 -11.12 7.73
C ASP A 117 17.90 -11.87 6.56
N GLU A 118 19.23 -12.02 6.65
CA GLU A 118 20.01 -12.65 5.58
C GLU A 118 19.58 -14.10 5.27
N PRO A 119 19.32 -14.98 6.25
CA PRO A 119 18.85 -16.33 5.95
C PRO A 119 17.55 -16.35 5.14
N THR A 120 16.63 -15.45 5.45
CA THR A 120 15.35 -15.33 4.72
C THR A 120 15.55 -14.78 3.32
N LEU A 121 16.37 -13.74 3.13
CA LEU A 121 16.61 -13.19 1.79
C LEU A 121 17.28 -14.21 0.86
N LYS A 122 18.14 -15.10 1.38
CA LYS A 122 18.74 -16.21 0.63
C LYS A 122 17.73 -17.21 0.06
N THR A 123 16.52 -17.26 0.57
CA THR A 123 15.45 -18.13 0.04
C THR A 123 14.81 -17.57 -1.22
N VAL A 124 15.02 -16.29 -1.54
CA VAL A 124 14.48 -15.64 -2.73
C VAL A 124 15.36 -15.96 -3.91
N GLU A 125 14.86 -16.78 -4.82
CA GLU A 125 15.60 -17.24 -6.00
C GLU A 125 16.05 -16.06 -6.89
N GLY A 126 17.31 -16.09 -7.30
CA GLY A 126 17.91 -15.08 -8.17
C GLY A 126 18.26 -13.75 -7.49
N MET A 127 17.98 -13.60 -6.19
CA MET A 127 18.32 -12.38 -5.47
C MET A 127 19.83 -12.30 -5.18
N ASP A 128 20.45 -11.19 -5.53
CA ASP A 128 21.85 -10.87 -5.19
C ASP A 128 21.93 -10.35 -3.74
N VAL A 129 22.18 -11.27 -2.80
CA VAL A 129 22.28 -10.99 -1.38
C VAL A 129 23.48 -10.11 -1.06
N GLU A 130 24.61 -10.27 -1.76
CA GLU A 130 25.80 -9.46 -1.53
C GLU A 130 25.60 -8.02 -2.01
N ALA A 131 24.92 -7.81 -3.12
CA ALA A 131 24.52 -6.47 -3.55
C ALA A 131 23.57 -5.78 -2.54
N ALA A 132 22.73 -6.55 -1.83
CA ALA A 132 21.87 -6.00 -0.78
C ALA A 132 22.66 -5.53 0.48
N LYS A 133 23.89 -6.03 0.68
CA LYS A 133 24.79 -5.64 1.79
C LYS A 133 25.73 -4.50 1.41
N ASP A 134 25.80 -4.11 0.14
CA ASP A 134 26.79 -3.12 -0.34
C ASP A 134 26.84 -1.89 0.60
N PRO A 135 28.00 -1.55 1.20
CA PRO A 135 28.15 -0.41 2.09
C PRO A 135 27.89 0.95 1.41
N LYS A 136 27.87 0.98 0.07
CA LYS A 136 27.50 2.19 -0.71
C LYS A 136 26.00 2.49 -0.65
N ARG A 137 25.17 1.49 -0.37
CA ARG A 137 23.73 1.71 -0.14
C ARG A 137 23.52 2.51 1.14
N GLY A 138 22.46 3.31 1.18
CA GLY A 138 22.04 3.97 2.42
C GLY A 138 21.77 2.94 3.53
N VAL A 139 22.07 3.26 4.78
CA VAL A 139 21.91 2.34 5.92
C VAL A 139 20.47 1.78 6.04
N HIS A 140 19.48 2.56 5.63
CA HIS A 140 18.06 2.18 5.61
C HIS A 140 17.66 1.34 4.39
N GLN A 141 18.62 1.02 3.51
CA GLN A 141 18.41 0.16 2.32
C GLN A 141 19.24 -1.13 2.38
N ARG A 142 20.19 -1.22 3.34
CA ARG A 142 21.04 -2.40 3.48
C ARG A 142 20.29 -3.53 4.14
N LEU A 143 20.57 -4.73 3.65
CA LEU A 143 20.03 -5.97 4.18
C LEU A 143 20.03 -5.99 5.72
N GLU A 144 18.93 -6.37 6.31
CA GLU A 144 18.64 -6.63 7.74
C GLU A 144 18.87 -5.47 8.73
N CYS A 145 19.43 -4.34 8.30
CA CYS A 145 19.78 -3.26 9.24
C CYS A 145 18.59 -2.74 10.04
N LEU A 146 17.40 -2.64 9.43
CA LEU A 146 16.18 -2.20 10.11
C LEU A 146 15.45 -3.35 10.79
N TYR A 147 15.55 -4.55 10.23
CA TYR A 147 15.07 -5.76 10.90
C TYR A 147 15.74 -5.93 12.27
N ASN A 148 17.06 -5.79 12.32
CA ASN A 148 17.84 -5.97 13.56
C ASN A 148 17.61 -4.84 14.58
N SER A 149 17.47 -3.59 14.12
CA SER A 149 17.50 -2.44 15.01
C SER A 149 16.14 -1.82 15.31
N MET A 150 15.15 -2.03 14.44
CA MET A 150 13.82 -1.41 14.57
C MET A 150 12.71 -2.46 14.73
N LEU A 151 12.74 -3.55 13.95
CA LEU A 151 11.68 -4.57 14.03
C LEU A 151 11.90 -5.53 15.22
N TRP A 152 13.10 -6.08 15.35
CA TRP A 152 13.41 -7.06 16.40
C TRP A 152 13.14 -6.54 17.82
N PRO A 153 13.46 -5.30 18.18
CA PRO A 153 13.17 -4.77 19.52
C PRO A 153 11.68 -4.69 19.86
N VAL A 154 10.79 -4.58 18.85
CA VAL A 154 9.34 -4.45 19.07
C VAL A 154 8.58 -5.77 19.03
N LYS A 155 9.24 -6.88 18.80
CA LYS A 155 8.61 -8.23 18.72
C LYS A 155 7.83 -8.67 19.95
N ASN A 156 8.14 -8.08 21.11
CA ASN A 156 7.46 -8.41 22.36
C ASN A 156 6.12 -7.67 22.55
N PHE A 157 5.79 -6.70 21.67
CA PHE A 157 4.45 -6.12 21.67
C PHE A 157 3.44 -7.13 21.11
N THR A 158 2.45 -7.49 21.92
CA THR A 158 1.31 -8.24 21.41
C THR A 158 0.56 -7.36 20.40
N ALA A 159 0.49 -7.80 19.16
CA ALA A 159 -0.13 -7.03 18.09
C ALA A 159 -1.23 -7.82 17.38
N LYS A 160 -2.22 -7.12 16.86
CA LYS A 160 -3.32 -7.67 16.06
C LYS A 160 -2.93 -7.95 14.63
N GLY A 161 -2.06 -7.11 14.06
CA GLY A 161 -1.64 -7.23 12.69
C GLY A 161 -0.60 -6.19 12.30
N PHE A 162 -0.17 -6.28 11.05
CA PHE A 162 0.77 -5.36 10.43
C PHE A 162 0.09 -4.48 9.39
N LEU A 163 0.49 -3.20 9.35
CA LEU A 163 0.24 -2.29 8.24
C LEU A 163 1.58 -2.00 7.56
N TRP A 164 1.61 -2.11 6.22
CA TRP A 164 2.83 -1.91 5.44
C TRP A 164 2.59 -0.91 4.30
N TYR A 165 3.43 0.14 4.23
CA TYR A 165 3.38 1.11 3.13
C TYR A 165 4.80 1.38 2.65
N GLN A 166 5.24 0.64 1.62
CA GLN A 166 6.59 0.67 1.07
C GLN A 166 6.56 0.14 -0.37
N GLY A 167 7.54 0.48 -1.18
CA GLY A 167 7.76 -0.08 -2.50
C GLY A 167 8.54 0.85 -3.43
N GLU A 168 8.46 2.15 -3.24
CA GLU A 168 9.06 3.16 -4.13
C GLU A 168 10.59 2.99 -4.24
N SER A 169 11.24 2.53 -3.19
CA SER A 169 12.69 2.25 -3.18
C SER A 169 13.09 0.95 -3.89
N ASN A 170 12.10 0.15 -4.33
CA ASN A 170 12.33 -1.15 -4.97
C ASN A 170 11.84 -1.21 -6.43
N ILE A 171 11.53 -0.08 -7.06
CA ILE A 171 11.07 -0.04 -8.45
C ILE A 171 12.09 -0.67 -9.42
N SER A 172 13.39 -0.46 -9.17
CA SER A 172 14.45 -0.97 -10.03
C SER A 172 14.65 -2.49 -9.94
N ASN A 173 14.13 -3.14 -8.89
CA ASN A 173 14.20 -4.59 -8.69
C ASN A 173 12.82 -5.21 -8.42
N TYR A 174 11.78 -4.65 -9.06
CA TYR A 174 10.38 -5.05 -8.92
C TYR A 174 10.15 -6.56 -9.09
N GLN A 175 10.93 -7.22 -9.93
CA GLN A 175 10.82 -8.66 -10.22
C GLN A 175 11.04 -9.54 -8.98
N PHE A 176 11.76 -9.05 -7.98
CA PHE A 176 12.00 -9.75 -6.71
C PHE A 176 11.03 -9.30 -5.60
N TYR A 177 10.20 -8.26 -5.83
CA TYR A 177 9.43 -7.65 -4.76
C TYR A 177 8.36 -8.59 -4.17
N ALA A 178 7.59 -9.29 -5.00
CA ALA A 178 6.57 -10.23 -4.52
C ALA A 178 7.17 -11.40 -3.71
N PRO A 179 8.21 -12.10 -4.18
CA PRO A 179 8.84 -13.15 -3.37
C PRO A 179 9.53 -12.62 -2.11
N MET A 180 10.20 -11.44 -2.16
CA MET A 180 10.77 -10.81 -0.96
C MET A 180 9.69 -10.47 0.07
N MET A 181 8.57 -9.90 -0.36
CA MET A 181 7.47 -9.54 0.52
C MET A 181 6.83 -10.77 1.16
N THR A 182 6.67 -11.85 0.39
CA THR A 182 6.16 -13.13 0.91
C THR A 182 7.09 -13.69 1.98
N ALA A 183 8.39 -13.72 1.72
CA ALA A 183 9.40 -14.18 2.66
C ALA A 183 9.47 -13.30 3.92
N MET A 184 9.41 -11.97 3.76
CA MET A 184 9.37 -11.01 4.86
C MET A 184 8.17 -11.24 5.78
N VAL A 185 6.98 -11.38 5.22
CA VAL A 185 5.76 -11.58 6.03
C VAL A 185 5.83 -12.89 6.81
N GLN A 186 6.32 -13.97 6.18
CA GLN A 186 6.52 -15.24 6.87
C GLN A 186 7.55 -15.10 7.99
N LEU A 187 8.68 -14.42 7.75
CA LEU A 187 9.68 -14.11 8.78
C LEU A 187 9.07 -13.36 9.95
N TRP A 188 8.32 -12.29 9.70
CA TRP A 188 7.71 -11.48 10.75
C TRP A 188 6.69 -12.27 11.57
N ARG A 189 5.85 -13.06 10.91
CA ARG A 189 4.89 -13.95 11.58
C ARG A 189 5.58 -14.98 12.48
N ASN A 190 6.71 -15.51 12.03
CA ASN A 190 7.52 -16.43 12.86
C ASN A 190 8.10 -15.71 14.08
N VAL A 191 8.57 -14.46 13.93
CA VAL A 191 9.09 -13.64 15.03
C VAL A 191 8.03 -13.35 16.09
N TRP A 192 6.77 -13.17 15.69
CA TRP A 192 5.63 -12.97 16.59
C TRP A 192 4.97 -14.28 17.04
N GLU A 193 5.44 -15.44 16.57
CA GLU A 193 4.80 -16.75 16.83
C GLU A 193 3.30 -16.76 16.46
N ALA A 194 2.94 -16.01 15.42
CA ALA A 194 1.58 -15.78 14.98
C ALA A 194 1.42 -16.01 13.47
N PRO A 195 1.37 -17.27 12.99
CA PRO A 195 1.42 -17.63 11.58
C PRO A 195 0.29 -17.02 10.73
N ASP A 196 -0.86 -16.75 11.34
CA ASP A 196 -2.03 -16.19 10.67
C ASP A 196 -2.23 -14.68 10.95
N MET A 197 -1.22 -13.99 11.51
CA MET A 197 -1.33 -12.57 11.83
C MET A 197 -1.65 -11.76 10.57
N PRO A 198 -2.70 -10.92 10.57
CA PRO A 198 -3.08 -10.11 9.41
C PRO A 198 -1.94 -9.21 8.92
N PHE A 199 -1.76 -9.15 7.60
CA PHE A 199 -0.81 -8.26 6.96
C PHE A 199 -1.50 -7.43 5.88
N TYR A 200 -1.74 -6.15 6.15
CA TYR A 200 -2.42 -5.25 5.22
C TYR A 200 -1.47 -4.20 4.69
N TYR A 201 -1.52 -3.96 3.38
CA TYR A 201 -0.55 -3.08 2.76
C TYR A 201 -1.16 -2.15 1.71
N VAL A 202 -0.42 -1.10 1.44
CA VAL A 202 -0.78 -0.05 0.49
C VAL A 202 -0.02 -0.27 -0.80
N GLN A 203 -0.72 -0.32 -1.92
CA GLN A 203 -0.09 -0.27 -3.23
C GLN A 203 0.55 1.11 -3.41
N ILE A 204 1.78 1.19 -3.96
CA ILE A 204 2.46 2.48 -4.13
C ILE A 204 1.65 3.41 -5.03
N ALA A 205 1.64 4.70 -4.66
CA ALA A 205 0.89 5.71 -5.37
C ALA A 205 1.51 6.04 -6.74
N PRO A 206 0.68 6.41 -7.74
CA PRO A 206 1.17 6.98 -8.98
C PRO A 206 1.99 8.26 -8.75
N TYR A 207 3.17 8.32 -9.38
CA TYR A 207 4.08 9.45 -9.38
C TYR A 207 4.96 9.36 -10.61
N LYS A 208 5.40 10.49 -11.17
CA LYS A 208 6.12 10.50 -12.45
C LYS A 208 7.50 9.84 -12.44
N TYR A 209 8.19 9.79 -11.27
CA TYR A 209 9.60 9.38 -11.20
C TYR A 209 10.43 10.15 -12.24
N GLU A 210 11.19 9.45 -13.11
CA GLU A 210 11.90 10.09 -14.22
C GLU A 210 10.98 10.54 -15.33
N ASN A 211 9.90 9.77 -15.61
CA ASN A 211 8.94 10.06 -16.68
C ASN A 211 7.58 9.39 -16.37
N SER A 212 6.50 10.16 -16.46
CA SER A 212 5.12 9.72 -16.22
C SER A 212 4.73 8.53 -17.11
N SER A 213 5.19 8.48 -18.36
CA SER A 213 4.85 7.43 -19.33
C SER A 213 5.62 6.12 -19.15
N ASN A 214 6.67 6.07 -18.32
CA ASN A 214 7.39 4.84 -18.01
C ASN A 214 6.51 3.87 -17.20
N THR A 215 6.88 2.57 -17.19
CA THR A 215 6.11 1.49 -16.56
C THR A 215 6.73 0.94 -15.27
N GLY A 216 7.89 1.41 -14.85
CA GLY A 216 8.61 0.85 -13.69
C GLY A 216 7.78 0.78 -12.41
N ALA A 217 7.08 1.87 -12.06
CA ALA A 217 6.20 1.86 -10.89
C ALA A 217 4.94 1.00 -11.10
N ALA A 218 4.46 0.87 -12.34
CA ALA A 218 3.34 -0.02 -12.65
C ALA A 218 3.73 -1.49 -12.50
N LEU A 219 4.94 -1.88 -12.90
CA LEU A 219 5.49 -3.22 -12.68
C LEU A 219 5.66 -3.53 -11.19
N LEU A 220 6.07 -2.56 -10.38
CA LEU A 220 6.09 -2.76 -8.93
C LEU A 220 4.67 -2.90 -8.34
N ARG A 221 3.70 -2.08 -8.79
CA ARG A 221 2.29 -2.25 -8.37
C ARG A 221 1.73 -3.62 -8.75
N GLU A 222 2.11 -4.14 -9.90
CA GLU A 222 1.80 -5.52 -10.31
C GLU A 222 2.44 -6.55 -9.37
N ALA A 223 3.73 -6.40 -9.03
CA ALA A 223 4.40 -7.26 -8.05
C ALA A 223 3.72 -7.23 -6.67
N GLN A 224 3.23 -6.06 -6.24
CA GLN A 224 2.41 -5.95 -5.03
C GLN A 224 1.08 -6.72 -5.16
N MET A 225 0.44 -6.72 -6.34
CA MET A 225 -0.74 -7.55 -6.62
C MET A 225 -0.43 -9.05 -6.58
N GLU A 226 0.71 -9.48 -7.13
CA GLU A 226 1.13 -10.88 -7.09
C GLU A 226 1.35 -11.38 -5.66
N ALA A 227 1.86 -10.53 -4.77
CA ALA A 227 2.04 -10.87 -3.36
C ALA A 227 0.72 -11.24 -2.65
N LEU A 228 -0.44 -10.73 -3.09
CA LEU A 228 -1.75 -11.15 -2.57
C LEU A 228 -2.04 -12.64 -2.77
N LYS A 229 -1.47 -13.25 -3.83
CA LYS A 229 -1.70 -14.66 -4.16
C LYS A 229 -0.86 -15.60 -3.29
N THR A 230 0.25 -15.12 -2.75
CA THR A 230 1.24 -15.92 -2.02
C THR A 230 1.24 -15.69 -0.52
N ILE A 231 0.67 -14.57 -0.05
CA ILE A 231 0.60 -14.23 1.38
C ILE A 231 -0.82 -14.50 1.90
N PRO A 232 -1.06 -15.62 2.61
CA PRO A 232 -2.37 -15.88 3.21
C PRO A 232 -2.70 -14.81 4.27
N ASN A 233 -3.99 -14.61 4.55
CA ASN A 233 -4.48 -13.59 5.48
C ASN A 233 -3.84 -12.20 5.28
N SER A 234 -3.74 -11.80 4.01
CA SER A 234 -3.27 -10.47 3.60
C SER A 234 -4.37 -9.68 2.89
N GLY A 235 -4.11 -8.41 2.65
CA GLY A 235 -4.97 -7.55 1.86
C GLY A 235 -4.23 -6.30 1.43
N MET A 236 -4.61 -5.74 0.29
CA MET A 236 -4.00 -4.55 -0.28
C MET A 236 -5.07 -3.51 -0.61
N ILE A 237 -4.76 -2.25 -0.39
CA ILE A 237 -5.60 -1.13 -0.83
C ILE A 237 -4.96 -0.42 -2.02
N PRO A 238 -5.77 0.03 -3.01
CA PRO A 238 -5.28 0.82 -4.13
C PRO A 238 -5.07 2.28 -3.73
N THR A 239 -4.17 2.95 -4.46
CA THR A 239 -3.93 4.39 -4.40
C THR A 239 -3.94 5.02 -5.78
N THR A 240 -4.47 4.31 -6.77
CA THR A 240 -4.45 4.69 -8.19
C THR A 240 -5.08 6.05 -8.46
N ASP A 241 -6.11 6.40 -7.68
CA ASP A 241 -6.90 7.64 -7.76
C ASP A 241 -6.40 8.78 -6.88
N ILE A 242 -5.40 8.56 -6.05
CA ILE A 242 -4.90 9.54 -5.07
C ILE A 242 -3.41 9.86 -5.21
N GLY A 243 -2.79 9.41 -6.33
CA GLY A 243 -1.41 9.78 -6.65
C GLY A 243 -1.29 11.25 -7.08
N ASP A 244 -0.07 11.75 -7.08
CA ASP A 244 0.27 13.09 -7.55
C ASP A 244 1.47 13.02 -8.49
N GLU A 245 1.40 13.72 -9.64
CA GLU A 245 2.48 13.68 -10.64
C GLU A 245 3.80 14.22 -10.11
N PHE A 246 3.75 15.23 -9.25
CA PHE A 246 4.89 16.00 -8.79
C PHE A 246 5.25 15.76 -7.32
N CYS A 247 4.43 15.01 -6.58
CA CYS A 247 4.68 14.66 -5.20
C CYS A 247 4.59 13.14 -4.97
N ILE A 248 5.73 12.53 -4.62
CA ILE A 248 5.80 11.09 -4.30
C ILE A 248 5.06 10.73 -2.99
N HIS A 249 4.74 11.75 -2.20
CA HIS A 249 3.99 11.64 -0.95
C HIS A 249 2.62 12.28 -1.10
N PRO A 250 1.63 11.61 -1.69
CA PRO A 250 0.32 12.19 -1.91
C PRO A 250 -0.36 12.56 -0.58
N SER A 251 -1.03 13.72 -0.57
CA SER A 251 -1.62 14.32 0.63
C SER A 251 -2.83 13.55 1.21
N PRO A 252 -3.66 12.76 0.43
CA PRO A 252 -4.85 12.07 0.97
C PRO A 252 -4.52 10.86 1.85
N LYS A 253 -3.82 11.06 2.96
CA LYS A 253 -3.53 9.98 3.93
C LYS A 253 -4.76 9.55 4.73
N ASP A 254 -5.78 10.39 4.82
CA ASP A 254 -7.10 10.06 5.34
C ASP A 254 -7.80 8.98 4.50
N VAL A 255 -7.72 9.06 3.17
CA VAL A 255 -8.21 8.02 2.25
C VAL A 255 -7.44 6.71 2.46
N VAL A 256 -6.12 6.78 2.61
CA VAL A 256 -5.29 5.59 2.90
C VAL A 256 -5.71 4.95 4.22
N GLY A 257 -5.82 5.74 5.29
CA GLY A 257 -6.24 5.25 6.61
C GLY A 257 -7.65 4.63 6.59
N LEU A 258 -8.60 5.29 5.93
CA LEU A 258 -9.98 4.79 5.76
C LEU A 258 -10.00 3.43 5.03
N ARG A 259 -9.28 3.31 3.91
CA ARG A 259 -9.22 2.07 3.13
C ARG A 259 -8.58 0.93 3.93
N LEU A 260 -7.48 1.17 4.63
CA LEU A 260 -6.84 0.18 5.51
C LEU A 260 -7.78 -0.24 6.65
N ALA A 261 -8.46 0.72 7.29
CA ALA A 261 -9.42 0.42 8.35
C ALA A 261 -10.61 -0.39 7.83
N THR A 262 -11.17 -0.05 6.66
CA THR A 262 -12.24 -0.81 6.03
C THR A 262 -11.81 -2.25 5.75
N LEU A 263 -10.58 -2.44 5.25
CA LEU A 263 -9.99 -3.75 5.01
C LEU A 263 -9.86 -4.56 6.32
N ALA A 264 -9.36 -3.95 7.40
CA ALA A 264 -9.27 -4.58 8.71
C ALA A 264 -10.66 -4.91 9.29
N LEU A 265 -11.60 -3.97 9.24
CA LEU A 265 -12.97 -4.15 9.73
C LEU A 265 -13.66 -5.34 9.07
N THR A 266 -13.47 -5.52 7.76
CA THR A 266 -14.09 -6.62 7.02
C THR A 266 -13.35 -7.94 7.23
N LYS A 267 -12.03 -7.97 7.10
CA LYS A 267 -11.25 -9.23 7.11
C LYS A 267 -10.87 -9.70 8.51
N THR A 268 -10.51 -8.79 9.42
CA THR A 268 -10.07 -9.15 10.78
C THR A 268 -11.23 -9.15 11.77
N TYR A 269 -12.12 -8.17 11.68
CA TYR A 269 -13.20 -7.99 12.65
C TYR A 269 -14.56 -8.50 12.16
N GLY A 270 -14.65 -9.02 10.94
CA GLY A 270 -15.83 -9.68 10.41
C GLY A 270 -17.05 -8.78 10.21
N ILE A 271 -16.86 -7.46 10.07
CA ILE A 271 -17.96 -6.54 9.75
C ILE A 271 -18.38 -6.80 8.29
N GLY A 272 -19.42 -7.60 8.14
CA GLY A 272 -19.90 -8.07 6.85
C GLY A 272 -20.53 -7.00 5.97
N ARG A 273 -20.64 -7.33 4.66
CA ARG A 273 -21.27 -6.51 3.59
C ARG A 273 -20.58 -5.20 3.22
N LEU A 274 -19.47 -4.83 3.85
CA LEU A 274 -18.62 -3.74 3.35
C LEU A 274 -17.64 -4.29 2.31
N PRO A 275 -17.42 -3.61 1.19
CA PRO A 275 -16.39 -4.00 0.25
C PRO A 275 -15.02 -3.69 0.86
N SER A 276 -14.16 -4.69 0.93
CA SER A 276 -12.80 -4.51 1.43
C SER A 276 -11.83 -4.00 0.37
N ASN A 277 -12.18 -4.16 -0.92
CA ASN A 277 -11.32 -3.83 -2.04
C ASN A 277 -12.06 -3.10 -3.16
N GLY A 278 -11.30 -2.36 -3.96
CA GLY A 278 -11.75 -1.82 -5.23
C GLY A 278 -11.89 -2.90 -6.32
N PRO A 279 -12.44 -2.53 -7.49
CA PRO A 279 -12.56 -3.43 -8.62
C PRO A 279 -11.20 -3.98 -9.07
N MET A 280 -11.15 -5.29 -9.30
CA MET A 280 -9.99 -6.00 -9.85
C MET A 280 -10.41 -6.69 -11.15
N MET A 281 -9.59 -6.58 -12.20
CA MET A 281 -9.81 -7.29 -13.44
C MET A 281 -9.74 -8.80 -13.22
N THR A 282 -10.70 -9.53 -13.75
CA THR A 282 -10.78 -10.99 -13.65
C THR A 282 -10.68 -11.68 -15.01
N LYS A 283 -11.11 -11.00 -16.07
CA LYS A 283 -11.17 -11.57 -17.40
C LYS A 283 -11.10 -10.47 -18.46
N VAL A 284 -10.54 -10.77 -19.61
CA VAL A 284 -10.67 -9.99 -20.84
C VAL A 284 -11.08 -10.93 -22.00
N ASP A 285 -12.06 -10.50 -22.77
CA ASP A 285 -12.47 -11.13 -24.03
C ASP A 285 -12.22 -10.14 -25.16
N TYR A 286 -11.69 -10.65 -26.29
CA TYR A 286 -11.46 -9.83 -27.49
C TYR A 286 -12.50 -10.16 -28.55
N GLU A 287 -13.26 -9.14 -29.00
CA GLU A 287 -14.39 -9.26 -29.90
C GLU A 287 -14.26 -8.25 -31.05
N GLY A 288 -13.80 -8.71 -32.23
CA GLY A 288 -13.55 -7.82 -33.35
C GLY A 288 -12.49 -6.76 -33.02
N ASN A 289 -12.88 -5.51 -33.06
CA ASN A 289 -11.99 -4.36 -32.75
C ASN A 289 -12.08 -3.88 -31.30
N LYS A 290 -12.63 -4.68 -30.40
CA LYS A 290 -12.87 -4.32 -28.98
C LYS A 290 -12.31 -5.35 -28.02
N ALA A 291 -12.02 -4.90 -26.82
CA ALA A 291 -11.80 -5.75 -25.65
C ALA A 291 -12.92 -5.50 -24.62
N ILE A 292 -13.43 -6.58 -24.02
CA ILE A 292 -14.43 -6.56 -22.96
C ILE A 292 -13.73 -7.00 -21.67
N VAL A 293 -13.55 -6.06 -20.77
CA VAL A 293 -12.84 -6.27 -19.49
C VAL A 293 -13.86 -6.46 -18.36
N THR A 294 -13.78 -7.58 -17.67
CA THR A 294 -14.66 -7.92 -16.54
C THR A 294 -13.95 -7.70 -15.20
N PHE A 295 -14.67 -7.11 -14.24
CA PHE A 295 -14.16 -6.82 -12.91
C PHE A 295 -14.97 -7.55 -11.83
N ASN A 296 -14.32 -7.89 -10.71
CA ASN A 296 -14.97 -8.27 -9.46
C ASN A 296 -15.02 -7.07 -8.48
N ASN A 297 -15.40 -7.31 -7.21
CA ASN A 297 -15.46 -6.32 -6.12
C ASN A 297 -16.30 -5.06 -6.42
N ALA A 298 -17.28 -5.20 -7.29
CA ALA A 298 -18.25 -4.14 -7.60
C ALA A 298 -19.69 -4.67 -7.50
N PRO A 299 -20.19 -4.99 -6.28
CA PRO A 299 -21.45 -5.70 -6.08
C PRO A 299 -22.69 -4.93 -6.58
N ALA A 300 -22.61 -3.60 -6.68
CA ALA A 300 -23.64 -2.74 -7.23
C ALA A 300 -23.23 -2.07 -8.56
N GLY A 301 -22.22 -2.64 -9.24
CA GLY A 301 -21.70 -2.13 -10.51
C GLY A 301 -20.52 -1.18 -10.38
N LEU A 302 -19.98 -0.82 -11.54
CA LEU A 302 -18.88 0.12 -11.69
C LEU A 302 -19.39 1.56 -11.85
N PHE A 303 -18.55 2.54 -11.53
CA PHE A 303 -18.79 3.97 -11.66
C PHE A 303 -17.53 4.68 -12.22
N PRO A 304 -17.66 5.75 -13.03
CA PRO A 304 -18.87 6.43 -13.51
C PRO A 304 -19.52 5.72 -14.72
N THR A 305 -20.84 5.53 -14.69
CA THR A 305 -21.56 4.71 -15.71
C THR A 305 -21.65 5.38 -17.10
N PHE A 306 -21.70 6.69 -17.15
CA PHE A 306 -21.98 7.42 -18.41
C PHE A 306 -20.83 8.32 -18.87
N ALA A 307 -19.70 8.28 -18.18
CA ALA A 307 -18.52 9.03 -18.55
C ALA A 307 -17.52 8.15 -19.32
N GLN A 308 -16.71 8.80 -20.15
CA GLN A 308 -15.48 8.20 -20.68
C GLN A 308 -14.55 7.88 -19.52
N LEU A 309 -13.99 6.68 -19.52
CA LEU A 309 -12.99 6.27 -18.54
C LEU A 309 -11.59 6.58 -19.07
N GLU A 310 -10.78 7.18 -18.21
CA GLU A 310 -9.39 7.48 -18.50
C GLU A 310 -8.45 6.34 -18.07
N GLY A 311 -7.22 6.35 -18.60
CA GLY A 311 -6.16 5.45 -18.19
C GLY A 311 -6.15 4.08 -18.86
N PHE A 312 -7.01 3.83 -19.85
CA PHE A 312 -6.99 2.62 -20.67
C PHE A 312 -6.10 2.79 -21.88
N GLU A 313 -5.33 1.75 -22.18
CA GLU A 313 -4.52 1.61 -23.37
C GLU A 313 -4.76 0.23 -23.99
N ILE A 314 -4.69 0.14 -25.32
CA ILE A 314 -4.94 -1.09 -26.07
C ILE A 314 -3.88 -1.28 -27.15
N ALA A 315 -3.50 -2.52 -27.43
CA ALA A 315 -2.49 -2.85 -28.44
C ALA A 315 -2.91 -4.04 -29.31
N GLY A 316 -2.46 -4.03 -30.56
CA GLY A 316 -2.50 -5.15 -31.49
C GLY A 316 -1.26 -6.06 -31.37
N ALA A 317 -1.10 -6.95 -32.35
CA ALA A 317 0.03 -7.88 -32.42
C ALA A 317 1.40 -7.19 -32.61
N ASP A 318 1.41 -5.93 -33.04
CA ASP A 318 2.59 -5.06 -33.15
C ASP A 318 3.13 -4.61 -31.79
N LYS A 319 2.40 -4.88 -30.71
CA LYS A 319 2.73 -4.53 -29.29
C LYS A 319 2.78 -3.02 -29.04
N LYS A 320 2.26 -2.20 -29.92
CA LYS A 320 2.22 -0.75 -29.75
C LYS A 320 0.95 -0.36 -29.03
N PHE A 321 1.07 0.27 -27.86
CA PHE A 321 -0.06 0.74 -27.07
C PHE A 321 -0.56 2.11 -27.55
N TYR A 322 -1.86 2.22 -27.71
CA TYR A 322 -2.58 3.44 -28.06
C TYR A 322 -3.59 3.78 -26.95
N PRO A 323 -3.83 5.06 -26.65
CA PRO A 323 -4.91 5.47 -25.78
C PRO A 323 -6.24 4.91 -26.28
N ALA A 324 -7.04 4.39 -25.35
CA ALA A 324 -8.29 3.73 -25.70
C ALA A 324 -9.51 4.50 -25.20
N LYS A 325 -10.58 4.47 -26.00
CA LYS A 325 -11.93 4.82 -25.57
C LYS A 325 -12.44 3.67 -24.69
N ALA A 326 -12.82 3.98 -23.45
CA ALA A 326 -13.32 2.98 -22.51
C ALA A 326 -14.62 3.47 -21.85
N LYS A 327 -15.61 2.56 -21.74
CA LYS A 327 -16.91 2.85 -21.14
C LYS A 327 -17.49 1.62 -20.45
N ILE A 328 -18.24 1.83 -19.37
CA ILE A 328 -18.96 0.76 -18.69
C ILE A 328 -20.15 0.32 -19.55
N ILE A 329 -20.33 -0.99 -19.71
CA ILE A 329 -21.47 -1.56 -20.44
C ILE A 329 -22.70 -1.57 -19.54
N GLY A 330 -23.61 -0.65 -19.79
CA GLY A 330 -24.85 -0.56 -19.00
C GLY A 330 -24.58 -0.30 -17.51
N ARG A 331 -25.17 -1.15 -16.65
CA ARG A 331 -24.97 -1.11 -15.18
C ARG A 331 -24.30 -2.41 -14.71
N THR A 332 -23.26 -2.82 -15.40
CA THR A 332 -22.56 -4.09 -15.17
C THR A 332 -21.17 -3.87 -14.58
N ASN A 333 -20.44 -4.97 -14.39
CA ASN A 333 -19.03 -4.97 -13.98
C ASN A 333 -18.09 -5.12 -15.18
N THR A 334 -18.53 -4.71 -16.37
CA THR A 334 -17.76 -4.84 -17.60
C THR A 334 -17.50 -3.48 -18.24
N VAL A 335 -16.30 -3.35 -18.82
CA VAL A 335 -15.82 -2.16 -19.54
C VAL A 335 -15.50 -2.57 -20.98
N GLU A 336 -16.11 -1.89 -21.94
CA GLU A 336 -15.74 -1.96 -23.36
C GLU A 336 -14.55 -1.03 -23.60
N VAL A 337 -13.50 -1.55 -24.23
CA VAL A 337 -12.26 -0.81 -24.54
C VAL A 337 -11.96 -0.95 -26.02
N SER A 338 -11.71 0.17 -26.73
CA SER A 338 -11.41 0.18 -28.16
C SER A 338 -10.53 1.37 -28.54
N SER A 339 -9.84 1.28 -29.69
CA SER A 339 -9.13 2.38 -30.32
C SER A 339 -9.28 2.28 -31.83
N GLU A 340 -9.41 3.42 -32.51
CA GLU A 340 -9.44 3.47 -33.98
C GLU A 340 -8.11 3.03 -34.62
N GLU A 341 -7.02 3.15 -33.84
CA GLU A 341 -5.66 2.74 -34.24
C GLU A 341 -5.43 1.23 -34.16
N VAL A 342 -6.35 0.45 -33.52
CA VAL A 342 -6.16 -0.97 -33.25
C VAL A 342 -7.37 -1.77 -33.74
N ALA A 343 -7.27 -2.33 -34.95
CA ALA A 343 -8.36 -3.09 -35.55
C ALA A 343 -8.53 -4.50 -34.92
N GLN A 344 -7.48 -5.09 -34.39
CA GLN A 344 -7.48 -6.41 -33.76
C GLN A 344 -6.68 -6.35 -32.44
N PRO A 345 -7.33 -6.00 -31.34
CA PRO A 345 -6.66 -5.93 -30.04
C PRO A 345 -6.28 -7.31 -29.51
N VAL A 346 -5.12 -7.38 -28.87
CA VAL A 346 -4.60 -8.58 -28.18
C VAL A 346 -4.12 -8.25 -26.74
N ALA A 347 -4.02 -6.98 -26.40
CA ALA A 347 -3.62 -6.56 -25.06
C ALA A 347 -4.34 -5.29 -24.63
N VAL A 348 -4.64 -5.19 -23.31
CA VAL A 348 -5.22 -4.03 -22.65
C VAL A 348 -4.41 -3.72 -21.40
N ARG A 349 -4.15 -2.43 -21.17
CA ARG A 349 -3.58 -1.91 -19.93
C ARG A 349 -4.51 -0.88 -19.31
N TYR A 350 -4.58 -0.83 -17.98
CA TYR A 350 -5.30 0.19 -17.23
C TYR A 350 -4.42 0.77 -16.15
N ALA A 351 -4.23 2.09 -16.15
CA ALA A 351 -3.36 2.81 -15.22
C ALA A 351 -1.96 2.18 -15.09
N PHE A 352 -1.45 1.57 -16.18
CA PHE A 352 -0.21 0.81 -16.17
C PHE A 352 0.98 1.68 -16.63
N ARG A 353 1.11 2.85 -16.00
CA ARG A 353 2.20 3.82 -16.17
C ARG A 353 2.67 4.29 -14.80
N ASN A 354 3.82 4.98 -14.76
CA ASN A 354 4.28 5.62 -13.52
C ASN A 354 3.22 6.57 -12.97
N TYR A 355 2.67 7.42 -13.84
CA TYR A 355 1.55 8.30 -13.53
C TYR A 355 0.59 8.36 -14.72
N VAL A 356 -0.68 8.31 -14.45
CA VAL A 356 -1.76 8.41 -15.44
C VAL A 356 -2.83 9.34 -14.89
N GLY A 357 -2.68 10.60 -15.03
CA GLY A 357 -3.69 11.63 -14.80
C GLY A 357 -4.91 11.26 -13.95
N ASN A 358 -6.06 11.70 -14.40
CA ASN A 358 -7.31 11.58 -13.65
C ASN A 358 -7.94 10.18 -13.80
N ILE A 359 -7.71 9.31 -12.85
CA ILE A 359 -8.28 7.96 -12.80
C ILE A 359 -9.60 7.98 -12.04
N THR A 360 -10.69 7.54 -12.68
CA THR A 360 -12.05 7.65 -12.13
C THR A 360 -12.78 6.32 -11.93
N LEU A 361 -12.30 5.20 -12.52
CA LEU A 361 -12.96 3.91 -12.41
C LEU A 361 -12.93 3.39 -10.96
N ARG A 362 -14.12 3.15 -10.41
CA ARG A 362 -14.31 2.70 -9.02
C ARG A 362 -15.61 1.90 -8.89
N ASN A 363 -15.80 1.26 -7.76
CA ASN A 363 -17.11 0.71 -7.40
C ASN A 363 -18.02 1.80 -6.80
N THR A 364 -19.27 1.47 -6.54
CA THR A 364 -20.26 2.40 -5.97
C THR A 364 -19.98 2.83 -4.53
N PHE A 365 -19.02 2.21 -3.85
CA PHE A 365 -18.52 2.63 -2.53
C PHE A 365 -17.34 3.61 -2.60
N GLY A 366 -16.93 4.00 -3.80
CA GLY A 366 -15.81 4.93 -3.99
C GLY A 366 -14.43 4.30 -3.93
N LEU A 367 -14.31 2.97 -3.87
CA LEU A 367 -13.02 2.30 -3.92
C LEU A 367 -12.52 2.21 -5.37
N SER A 368 -11.34 2.76 -5.63
CA SER A 368 -10.71 2.81 -6.95
C SER A 368 -10.38 1.41 -7.47
N ALA A 369 -10.44 1.25 -8.79
CA ALA A 369 -9.98 0.04 -9.44
C ALA A 369 -8.45 -0.08 -9.38
N PHE A 370 -7.98 -1.32 -9.25
CA PHE A 370 -6.56 -1.62 -9.31
C PHE A 370 -6.03 -1.52 -10.74
N PRO A 371 -4.78 -1.06 -10.93
CA PRO A 371 -4.13 -1.09 -12.23
C PRO A 371 -3.90 -2.54 -12.68
N PHE A 372 -3.90 -2.77 -13.98
CA PHE A 372 -3.62 -4.08 -14.54
C PHE A 372 -3.07 -4.00 -15.96
N ARG A 373 -2.49 -5.10 -16.40
CA ARG A 373 -2.22 -5.41 -17.81
C ARG A 373 -2.67 -6.84 -18.13
N THR A 374 -2.89 -7.11 -19.40
CA THR A 374 -3.22 -8.45 -19.93
C THR A 374 -2.09 -9.07 -20.71
N ASP A 375 -1.02 -8.35 -20.90
CA ASP A 375 0.21 -8.75 -21.58
C ASP A 375 1.34 -9.08 -20.61
N THR A 376 2.46 -9.59 -21.14
CA THR A 376 3.71 -9.86 -20.41
C THR A 376 4.89 -9.11 -21.04
N TRP A 377 4.64 -7.99 -21.71
CA TRP A 377 5.65 -7.26 -22.47
C TRP A 377 6.29 -6.16 -21.61
N ASP A 378 7.28 -6.53 -20.81
CA ASP A 378 7.95 -5.59 -19.89
C ASP A 378 8.78 -4.52 -20.61
N ASP A 379 9.29 -4.83 -21.81
CA ASP A 379 10.15 -3.95 -22.61
C ASP A 379 9.37 -2.95 -23.48
N VAL A 380 8.05 -3.00 -23.47
CA VAL A 380 7.19 -2.11 -24.28
C VAL A 380 6.79 -0.88 -23.49
N LYS A 381 7.26 0.29 -23.95
CA LYS A 381 6.99 1.62 -23.38
C LYS A 381 5.69 2.20 -23.88
#